data_6e5d72f8d41061aee9811db82c6d17ff
#
_entry.id   6e5d72f8d41061aee9811db82c6d17ff
#
_cell.length_a   1.000
_cell.length_b   1.000
_cell.length_c   1.000
_cell.angle_alpha   90.00
_cell.angle_beta   90.00
_cell.angle_gamma   90.00
#
_symmetry.space_group_name_H-M   'P 1'
#
loop_
_entity.id
_entity.type
_entity.pdbx_description
1 polymer ?
#
loop_
_entity_poly.entity_id
_entity_poly.type
_entity_poly.pdbx_seq_one_letter_code
_entity_poly.pdbx_strand_id
1 'polypeptide(L)'
;MMKVSRTLTTTVLTAGLLAGGTMMATAPAQADAAPAHSYAAQGDSGKATTAQSESGQKTSTQADDRRDEIISRAQTWVDQGVPYNWDTTHPDPQGKQYRMDCSGFVSMAWGLDDSLNTVTLPDVSHKIDKDELKPGDVLMKGGPGTEGANGHVVIFNGWANDDKTAYHALEENGSLGSVAHEVSYPYDQDDSFVPYRLNGL
;
A
#
# COMPACT_ATOMS: atom_id res chain seq x y z
N MET A 1 3.98 44.92 -35.29
CA MET A 1 2.76 45.25 -34.54
C MET A 1 1.61 44.40 -35.10
N MET A 2 1.25 43.33 -34.45
CA MET A 2 0.05 42.58 -34.78
C MET A 2 -0.65 42.21 -33.46
N LYS A 3 -1.82 42.79 -33.24
CA LYS A 3 -2.71 42.53 -32.10
C LYS A 3 -3.52 41.28 -32.44
N VAL A 4 -3.47 40.26 -31.54
CA VAL A 4 -4.37 39.12 -31.62
C VAL A 4 -5.40 39.28 -30.49
N SER A 5 -6.66 39.40 -30.90
CA SER A 5 -7.84 39.47 -30.03
C SER A 5 -8.18 38.09 -29.44
N ARG A 6 -8.40 38.07 -28.17
CA ARG A 6 -8.95 36.90 -27.45
C ARG A 6 -10.47 37.03 -27.34
N THR A 7 -11.18 36.06 -27.89
CA THR A 7 -12.63 35.92 -27.73
C THR A 7 -12.90 34.96 -26.53
N LEU A 8 -13.57 35.47 -25.48
CA LEU A 8 -14.11 34.67 -24.40
C LEU A 8 -15.49 34.12 -24.82
N THR A 9 -15.63 32.83 -24.74
CA THR A 9 -16.95 32.17 -24.89
C THR A 9 -17.42 31.72 -23.50
N THR A 10 -18.48 32.33 -23.02
CA THR A 10 -19.17 32.00 -21.78
C THR A 10 -20.25 30.97 -22.08
N THR A 11 -20.18 29.78 -21.50
CA THR A 11 -21.25 28.79 -21.57
C THR A 11 -22.00 28.77 -20.24
N VAL A 12 -23.30 29.02 -20.35
CA VAL A 12 -24.29 29.08 -19.25
C VAL A 12 -24.74 27.65 -18.90
N LEU A 13 -24.71 27.33 -17.62
CA LEU A 13 -25.15 26.07 -17.04
C LEU A 13 -26.65 26.21 -16.65
N THR A 14 -27.53 25.36 -17.18
CA THR A 14 -28.90 25.20 -16.74
C THR A 14 -29.03 24.10 -15.71
N ALA A 15 -29.60 24.47 -14.55
CA ALA A 15 -29.95 23.56 -13.46
C ALA A 15 -31.27 22.83 -13.79
N GLY A 16 -31.29 21.52 -13.62
CA GLY A 16 -32.45 20.67 -13.65
C GLY A 16 -32.66 20.02 -12.29
N LEU A 17 -33.73 20.45 -11.61
CA LEU A 17 -34.23 19.92 -10.35
C LEU A 17 -35.30 18.87 -10.64
N LEU A 18 -35.17 17.64 -10.13
CA LEU A 18 -36.32 16.71 -10.02
C LEU A 18 -36.26 15.97 -8.68
N ALA A 19 -37.31 16.17 -7.93
CA ALA A 19 -37.59 15.55 -6.64
C ALA A 19 -38.31 14.20 -6.82
N GLY A 20 -38.21 13.35 -5.82
CA GLY A 20 -39.28 12.39 -5.53
C GLY A 20 -38.85 10.97 -5.23
N GLY A 21 -39.21 10.51 -4.03
CA GLY A 21 -39.53 9.11 -3.81
C GLY A 21 -38.89 8.43 -2.61
N THR A 22 -39.41 8.72 -1.41
CA THR A 22 -39.31 7.87 -0.22
C THR A 22 -40.05 6.55 -0.41
N MET A 23 -39.42 5.41 -0.12
CA MET A 23 -40.16 4.20 0.32
C MET A 23 -39.38 3.53 1.46
N MET A 24 -40.02 3.56 2.63
CA MET A 24 -39.76 2.70 3.78
C MET A 24 -40.31 1.29 3.49
N ALA A 25 -39.55 0.28 3.83
CA ALA A 25 -40.08 -1.06 4.05
C ALA A 25 -39.47 -1.62 5.36
N THR A 26 -40.37 -1.85 6.27
CA THR A 26 -40.23 -2.43 7.60
C THR A 26 -39.92 -3.92 7.56
N ALA A 27 -39.15 -4.36 8.54
CA ALA A 27 -38.86 -5.77 8.89
C ALA A 27 -40.14 -6.51 9.36
N PRO A 28 -40.08 -7.87 9.44
CA PRO A 28 -40.30 -8.45 10.75
C PRO A 28 -39.24 -9.44 11.20
N ALA A 29 -39.02 -9.41 12.50
CA ALA A 29 -38.30 -10.40 13.28
C ALA A 29 -39.12 -11.71 13.37
N GLN A 30 -38.42 -12.85 13.29
CA GLN A 30 -38.91 -14.11 13.81
C GLN A 30 -37.81 -14.81 14.58
N ALA A 31 -38.04 -14.91 15.85
CA ALA A 31 -37.38 -15.82 16.77
C ALA A 31 -38.04 -17.21 16.63
N ASP A 32 -37.23 -18.25 16.54
CA ASP A 32 -37.69 -19.58 16.93
C ASP A 32 -36.57 -20.37 17.61
N ALA A 33 -37.02 -21.03 18.66
CA ALA A 33 -36.30 -21.61 19.76
C ALA A 33 -35.61 -22.94 19.44
N ALA A 34 -34.61 -23.22 20.26
CA ALA A 34 -33.87 -24.49 20.36
C ALA A 34 -34.77 -25.73 20.57
N PRO A 35 -34.17 -26.93 20.38
CA PRO A 35 -34.11 -27.81 21.56
C PRO A 35 -32.69 -28.33 21.83
N ALA A 36 -32.42 -28.41 23.12
CA ALA A 36 -31.30 -29.07 23.73
C ALA A 36 -31.38 -30.60 23.54
N HIS A 37 -30.26 -31.22 23.15
CA HIS A 37 -30.01 -32.64 23.44
C HIS A 37 -28.63 -32.80 24.01
N SER A 38 -28.63 -33.10 25.28
CA SER A 38 -27.52 -33.60 26.05
C SER A 38 -27.19 -35.06 25.66
N TYR A 39 -25.92 -35.35 25.37
CA TYR A 39 -25.35 -36.66 25.64
C TYR A 39 -23.92 -36.53 26.15
N ALA A 40 -23.70 -37.11 27.29
CA ALA A 40 -22.44 -37.16 28.00
C ALA A 40 -21.57 -38.33 27.51
N ALA A 41 -20.29 -38.12 27.71
CA ALA A 41 -19.27 -39.06 28.19
C ALA A 41 -18.27 -39.68 27.24
N GLN A 42 -17.03 -39.32 27.55
CA GLN A 42 -15.81 -40.15 27.69
C GLN A 42 -14.99 -40.49 26.41
N GLY A 43 -13.72 -40.07 26.50
CA GLY A 43 -12.61 -40.57 25.69
C GLY A 43 -11.41 -39.63 25.68
N ASP A 44 -10.56 -39.81 26.71
CA ASP A 44 -9.24 -39.19 26.84
C ASP A 44 -8.29 -39.54 25.69
N SER A 45 -7.37 -38.62 25.38
CA SER A 45 -6.16 -38.71 24.58
C SER A 45 -6.16 -37.83 23.32
N GLY A 46 -5.50 -36.67 23.40
CA GLY A 46 -5.17 -35.86 22.20
C GLY A 46 -4.84 -34.39 22.45
N LYS A 47 -4.20 -34.07 23.58
CA LYS A 47 -3.74 -32.71 23.86
C LYS A 47 -2.30 -32.52 23.38
N ALA A 48 -2.11 -32.18 22.09
CA ALA A 48 -0.83 -31.66 21.63
C ALA A 48 -0.84 -30.95 20.23
N THR A 49 -1.99 -30.74 19.58
CA THR A 49 -1.93 -30.22 18.17
C THR A 49 -2.60 -28.86 17.95
N THR A 50 -3.33 -28.33 18.93
CA THR A 50 -4.16 -27.12 18.74
C THR A 50 -3.39 -25.82 18.97
N ALA A 51 -2.35 -25.81 19.81
CA ALA A 51 -1.64 -24.58 20.17
C ALA A 51 -0.71 -24.04 19.06
N GLN A 52 -0.17 -24.91 18.20
CA GLN A 52 0.68 -24.50 17.07
C GLN A 52 -0.13 -23.96 15.89
N SER A 53 -1.34 -24.43 15.68
CA SER A 53 -2.22 -23.95 14.62
C SER A 53 -2.77 -22.55 14.90
N GLU A 54 -3.15 -22.27 16.14
CA GLU A 54 -3.68 -20.95 16.53
C GLU A 54 -2.61 -19.85 16.56
N SER A 55 -1.37 -20.16 16.93
CA SER A 55 -0.28 -19.19 16.91
C SER A 55 0.14 -18.84 15.47
N GLY A 56 0.19 -19.80 14.56
CA GLY A 56 0.47 -19.58 13.16
C GLY A 56 -0.60 -18.75 12.44
N GLN A 57 -1.88 -18.98 12.76
CA GLN A 57 -3.01 -18.23 12.20
C GLN A 57 -2.99 -16.76 12.67
N LYS A 58 -2.70 -16.47 13.93
CA LYS A 58 -2.60 -15.11 14.46
C LYS A 58 -1.45 -14.34 13.85
N THR A 59 -0.31 -14.98 13.66
CA THR A 59 0.89 -14.33 13.08
C THR A 59 0.67 -13.99 11.60
N SER A 60 0.02 -14.86 10.81
CA SER A 60 -0.29 -14.58 9.41
C SER A 60 -1.29 -13.43 9.26
N THR A 61 -2.36 -13.40 10.06
CA THR A 61 -3.34 -12.32 10.05
C THR A 61 -2.69 -10.97 10.39
N GLN A 62 -1.82 -10.93 11.41
CA GLN A 62 -1.12 -9.70 11.80
C GLN A 62 -0.15 -9.19 10.72
N ALA A 63 0.53 -10.08 10.01
CA ALA A 63 1.39 -9.70 8.90
C ALA A 63 0.57 -9.16 7.72
N ASP A 64 -0.57 -9.76 7.40
CA ASP A 64 -1.47 -9.30 6.35
C ASP A 64 -2.08 -7.93 6.70
N ASP A 65 -2.55 -7.73 7.94
CA ASP A 65 -3.05 -6.43 8.42
C ASP A 65 -1.98 -5.32 8.29
N ARG A 66 -0.71 -5.62 8.60
CA ARG A 66 0.39 -4.66 8.42
C ARG A 66 0.68 -4.34 6.97
N ARG A 67 0.54 -5.31 6.05
CA ARG A 67 0.69 -5.08 4.62
C ARG A 67 -0.40 -4.17 4.08
N ASP A 68 -1.63 -4.40 4.49
CA ASP A 68 -2.77 -3.55 4.14
C ASP A 68 -2.58 -2.12 4.66
N GLU A 69 -2.04 -1.95 5.87
CA GLU A 69 -1.70 -0.64 6.41
C GLU A 69 -0.61 0.06 5.58
N ILE A 70 0.46 -0.64 5.19
CA ILE A 70 1.53 -0.10 4.34
C ILE A 70 0.96 0.42 3.02
N ILE A 71 0.15 -0.38 2.34
CA ILE A 71 -0.47 0.01 1.07
C ILE A 71 -1.44 1.19 1.27
N SER A 72 -2.26 1.15 2.32
CA SER A 72 -3.19 2.24 2.64
C SER A 72 -2.47 3.56 2.90
N ARG A 73 -1.37 3.55 3.66
CA ARG A 73 -0.55 4.74 3.91
C ARG A 73 0.07 5.29 2.63
N ALA A 74 0.66 4.43 1.81
CA ALA A 74 1.22 4.81 0.51
C ALA A 74 0.14 5.43 -0.39
N GLN A 75 -1.05 4.84 -0.45
CA GLN A 75 -2.16 5.33 -1.26
C GLN A 75 -2.61 6.74 -0.86
N THR A 76 -2.49 7.14 0.41
CA THR A 76 -2.85 8.50 0.84
C THR A 76 -2.04 9.59 0.15
N TRP A 77 -0.74 9.38 -0.05
CA TRP A 77 0.10 10.34 -0.78
C TRP A 77 -0.19 10.32 -2.28
N VAL A 78 -0.45 9.15 -2.85
CA VAL A 78 -0.88 9.01 -4.25
C VAL A 78 -2.18 9.78 -4.49
N ASP A 79 -3.20 9.62 -3.63
CA ASP A 79 -4.50 10.29 -3.75
C ASP A 79 -4.39 11.82 -3.59
N GLN A 80 -3.40 12.28 -2.82
CA GLN A 80 -3.10 13.71 -2.64
C GLN A 80 -2.25 14.28 -3.78
N GLY A 81 -1.63 13.45 -4.61
CA GLY A 81 -0.71 13.88 -5.67
C GLY A 81 0.49 14.64 -5.11
N VAL A 82 1.10 14.11 -4.02
CA VAL A 82 2.25 14.75 -3.36
C VAL A 82 3.37 14.93 -4.39
N PRO A 83 3.93 16.14 -4.56
CA PRO A 83 4.98 16.38 -5.54
C PRO A 83 6.34 15.93 -5.01
N TYR A 84 7.20 15.44 -5.88
CA TYR A 84 8.57 15.07 -5.51
C TYR A 84 9.39 16.28 -5.04
N ASN A 85 9.94 16.21 -3.82
CA ASN A 85 10.85 17.24 -3.30
C ASN A 85 11.68 16.70 -2.13
N TRP A 86 12.95 16.47 -2.31
CA TRP A 86 13.85 15.95 -1.27
C TRP A 86 14.24 16.96 -0.19
N ASP A 87 13.98 18.27 -0.39
CA ASP A 87 14.32 19.33 0.56
C ASP A 87 13.17 19.67 1.52
N THR A 88 12.00 19.07 1.33
CA THR A 88 10.80 19.33 2.12
C THR A 88 10.17 18.05 2.65
N THR A 89 9.18 18.21 3.52
CA THR A 89 8.43 17.09 4.11
C THR A 89 6.93 17.23 3.89
N HIS A 90 6.23 16.11 3.90
CA HIS A 90 4.78 16.02 3.87
C HIS A 90 4.29 15.10 4.99
N PRO A 91 3.14 15.38 5.63
CA PRO A 91 2.64 14.55 6.73
C PRO A 91 2.07 13.22 6.24
N ASP A 92 2.21 12.19 7.06
CA ASP A 92 1.42 10.98 6.96
C ASP A 92 -0.02 11.21 7.51
N PRO A 93 -0.92 10.21 7.44
CA PRO A 93 -2.28 10.34 8.00
C PRO A 93 -2.35 10.65 9.49
N GLN A 94 -1.28 10.40 10.24
CA GLN A 94 -1.16 10.69 11.68
C GLN A 94 -0.48 12.05 11.97
N GLY A 95 -0.05 12.77 10.93
CA GLY A 95 0.59 14.07 11.01
C GLY A 95 2.12 14.04 11.17
N LYS A 96 2.73 12.85 11.13
CA LYS A 96 4.19 12.70 11.18
C LYS A 96 4.81 13.08 9.83
N GLN A 97 5.88 13.84 9.88
CA GLN A 97 6.51 14.41 8.69
C GLN A 97 7.54 13.46 8.07
N TYR A 98 7.44 13.26 6.77
CA TYR A 98 8.39 12.47 5.99
C TYR A 98 8.86 13.23 4.76
N ARG A 99 10.10 12.98 4.34
CA ARG A 99 10.70 13.60 3.15
C ARG A 99 9.95 13.16 1.89
N MET A 100 9.72 14.09 0.96
CA MET A 100 8.95 13.89 -0.26
C MET A 100 9.84 13.36 -1.41
N ASP A 101 10.58 12.26 -1.14
CA ASP A 101 11.37 11.53 -2.15
C ASP A 101 11.05 10.03 -2.10
N CYS A 102 11.61 9.24 -3.01
CA CYS A 102 11.31 7.81 -3.12
C CYS A 102 11.49 7.05 -1.81
N SER A 103 12.57 7.30 -1.09
CA SER A 103 12.89 6.61 0.17
C SER A 103 12.12 7.17 1.37
N GLY A 104 11.78 8.46 1.37
CA GLY A 104 10.90 9.07 2.36
C GLY A 104 9.47 8.56 2.24
N PHE A 105 8.97 8.36 1.01
CA PHE A 105 7.70 7.73 0.72
C PHE A 105 7.61 6.29 1.28
N VAL A 106 8.65 5.48 1.03
CA VAL A 106 8.73 4.12 1.60
C VAL A 106 8.82 4.17 3.12
N SER A 107 9.61 5.08 3.69
CA SER A 107 9.72 5.26 5.14
C SER A 107 8.37 5.62 5.77
N MET A 108 7.60 6.50 5.13
CA MET A 108 6.24 6.87 5.51
C MET A 108 5.30 5.65 5.45
N ALA A 109 5.29 4.93 4.34
CA ALA A 109 4.42 3.78 4.15
C ALA A 109 4.74 2.65 5.15
N TRP A 110 6.00 2.36 5.39
CA TRP A 110 6.46 1.37 6.38
C TRP A 110 6.25 1.82 7.84
N GLY A 111 5.88 3.10 8.08
CA GLY A 111 5.66 3.66 9.41
C GLY A 111 6.93 3.78 10.25
N LEU A 112 8.07 4.03 9.60
CA LEU A 112 9.36 4.18 10.28
C LEU A 112 9.41 5.45 11.13
N ASP A 113 10.32 5.49 12.09
CA ASP A 113 10.46 6.66 12.96
C ASP A 113 11.04 7.88 12.24
N ASP A 114 11.89 7.67 11.24
CA ASP A 114 12.54 8.70 10.44
C ASP A 114 12.47 8.40 8.95
N SER A 115 12.68 9.43 8.12
CA SER A 115 12.88 9.26 6.68
C SER A 115 14.27 8.71 6.41
N LEU A 116 14.39 7.41 6.23
CA LEU A 116 15.61 6.77 5.77
C LEU A 116 15.88 7.12 4.29
N ASN A 117 17.04 6.79 3.80
CA ASN A 117 17.42 6.91 2.39
C ASN A 117 17.73 5.54 1.79
N THR A 118 18.00 5.48 0.49
CA THR A 118 18.29 4.22 -0.21
C THR A 118 19.55 3.50 0.30
N VAL A 119 20.46 4.22 0.95
CA VAL A 119 21.66 3.61 1.59
C VAL A 119 21.28 2.89 2.89
N THR A 120 20.36 3.45 3.68
CA THR A 120 20.03 2.99 5.04
C THR A 120 18.75 2.15 5.13
N LEU A 121 17.85 2.18 4.15
CA LEU A 121 16.70 1.28 4.10
C LEU A 121 17.07 -0.22 4.20
N PRO A 122 18.20 -0.69 3.61
CA PRO A 122 18.65 -2.07 3.81
C PRO A 122 18.92 -2.47 5.26
N ASP A 123 19.22 -1.51 6.18
CA ASP A 123 19.49 -1.81 7.59
C ASP A 123 18.22 -2.24 8.36
N VAL A 124 17.05 -1.83 7.86
CA VAL A 124 15.74 -2.16 8.46
C VAL A 124 14.95 -3.19 7.65
N SER A 125 15.54 -3.74 6.61
CA SER A 125 14.91 -4.70 5.70
C SER A 125 15.89 -5.83 5.34
N HIS A 126 15.40 -6.84 4.63
CA HIS A 126 16.23 -7.93 4.13
C HIS A 126 15.83 -8.30 2.71
N LYS A 127 16.77 -8.85 1.95
CA LYS A 127 16.51 -9.35 0.59
C LYS A 127 15.61 -10.57 0.62
N ILE A 128 14.72 -10.65 -0.35
CA ILE A 128 13.86 -11.80 -0.60
C ILE A 128 13.93 -12.21 -2.07
N ASP A 129 13.43 -13.39 -2.38
CA ASP A 129 13.35 -13.82 -3.77
C ASP A 129 12.11 -13.21 -4.49
N LYS A 130 12.18 -13.12 -5.81
CA LYS A 130 11.08 -12.61 -6.66
C LYS A 130 9.75 -13.29 -6.35
N ASP A 131 9.77 -14.60 -6.15
CA ASP A 131 8.55 -15.39 -5.92
C ASP A 131 7.94 -15.19 -4.52
N GLU A 132 8.69 -14.60 -3.60
CA GLU A 132 8.24 -14.26 -2.26
C GLU A 132 7.56 -12.88 -2.18
N LEU A 133 7.66 -12.04 -3.24
CA LEU A 133 7.08 -10.70 -3.27
C LEU A 133 5.58 -10.70 -2.94
N LYS A 134 5.22 -9.84 -1.98
CA LYS A 134 3.86 -9.56 -1.53
C LYS A 134 3.63 -8.06 -1.43
N PRO A 135 2.37 -7.56 -1.48
CA PRO A 135 2.08 -6.15 -1.27
C PRO A 135 2.77 -5.59 -0.02
N GLY A 136 3.38 -4.41 -0.14
CA GLY A 136 4.16 -3.76 0.93
C GLY A 136 5.66 -4.08 0.94
N ASP A 137 6.13 -5.11 0.20
CA ASP A 137 7.55 -5.29 -0.09
C ASP A 137 8.02 -4.23 -1.10
N VAL A 138 9.31 -4.09 -1.32
CA VAL A 138 9.84 -3.07 -2.23
C VAL A 138 10.80 -3.66 -3.26
N LEU A 139 10.90 -3.03 -4.42
CA LEU A 139 12.00 -3.18 -5.36
C LEU A 139 12.94 -2.00 -5.11
N MET A 140 14.21 -2.27 -4.81
CA MET A 140 15.14 -1.24 -4.38
C MET A 140 16.52 -1.40 -5.02
N LYS A 141 17.01 -0.30 -5.61
CA LYS A 141 18.42 -0.06 -5.90
C LYS A 141 19.00 0.70 -4.71
N GLY A 142 19.53 -0.02 -3.73
CA GLY A 142 19.91 0.52 -2.42
C GLY A 142 21.24 -0.03 -1.92
N GLY A 143 21.72 0.57 -0.82
CA GLY A 143 23.01 0.28 -0.21
C GLY A 143 24.09 1.30 -0.57
N PRO A 144 25.37 1.06 -0.18
CA PRO A 144 26.46 1.98 -0.43
C PRO A 144 26.59 2.35 -1.91
N GLY A 145 26.75 3.64 -2.21
CA GLY A 145 26.89 4.16 -3.58
C GLY A 145 25.55 4.53 -4.26
N THR A 146 24.45 4.42 -3.54
CA THR A 146 23.11 4.77 -4.05
C THR A 146 22.58 6.09 -3.46
N GLU A 147 23.48 6.96 -3.03
CA GLU A 147 23.12 8.28 -2.55
C GLU A 147 22.49 9.15 -3.64
N GLY A 148 21.50 9.95 -3.27
CA GLY A 148 20.83 10.88 -4.19
C GLY A 148 20.19 10.17 -5.37
N ALA A 149 20.43 10.65 -6.57
CA ALA A 149 19.85 10.13 -7.82
C ALA A 149 20.40 8.76 -8.27
N ASN A 150 21.39 8.19 -7.58
CA ASN A 150 21.95 6.89 -7.93
C ASN A 150 21.12 5.71 -7.40
N GLY A 151 20.27 5.96 -6.41
CA GLY A 151 19.37 4.98 -5.82
C GLY A 151 17.92 5.30 -6.10
N HIS A 152 17.07 4.27 -6.03
CA HIS A 152 15.63 4.41 -6.10
C HIS A 152 14.93 3.24 -5.40
N VAL A 153 13.69 3.46 -4.96
CA VAL A 153 12.89 2.43 -4.30
C VAL A 153 11.42 2.65 -4.59
N VAL A 154 10.70 1.54 -4.84
CA VAL A 154 9.27 1.54 -5.11
C VAL A 154 8.58 0.45 -4.30
N ILE A 155 7.33 0.65 -3.92
CA ILE A 155 6.52 -0.34 -3.21
C ILE A 155 5.83 -1.25 -4.23
N PHE A 156 5.98 -2.55 -4.03
CA PHE A 156 5.26 -3.58 -4.78
C PHE A 156 3.83 -3.72 -4.24
N ASN A 157 2.84 -3.65 -5.13
CA ASN A 157 1.41 -3.80 -4.80
C ASN A 157 0.72 -4.89 -5.64
N GLY A 158 1.42 -5.99 -5.87
CA GLY A 158 0.89 -7.14 -6.59
C GLY A 158 1.32 -7.21 -8.05
N TRP A 159 1.33 -8.42 -8.58
CA TRP A 159 1.66 -8.67 -9.99
C TRP A 159 0.55 -8.16 -10.91
N ALA A 160 0.94 -7.54 -12.02
CA ALA A 160 0.02 -7.10 -13.06
C ALA A 160 -0.33 -8.23 -14.04
N ASN A 161 0.48 -9.30 -14.08
CA ASN A 161 0.27 -10.45 -14.96
C ASN A 161 0.77 -11.76 -14.32
N ASP A 162 0.26 -12.91 -14.84
CA ASP A 162 0.59 -14.23 -14.33
C ASP A 162 2.05 -14.63 -14.59
N ASP A 163 2.68 -14.07 -15.64
CA ASP A 163 4.09 -14.31 -15.99
C ASP A 163 5.06 -13.56 -15.07
N LYS A 164 4.54 -12.71 -14.17
CA LYS A 164 5.34 -11.92 -13.23
C LYS A 164 6.39 -11.04 -13.92
N THR A 165 6.06 -10.49 -15.09
CA THR A 165 6.94 -9.60 -15.85
C THR A 165 6.66 -8.12 -15.62
N ALA A 166 5.51 -7.79 -14.99
CA ALA A 166 5.12 -6.46 -14.59
C ALA A 166 4.32 -6.50 -13.29
N TYR A 167 4.30 -5.39 -12.55
CA TYR A 167 3.62 -5.27 -11.26
C TYR A 167 3.04 -3.88 -11.08
N HIS A 168 2.03 -3.78 -10.23
CA HIS A 168 1.51 -2.50 -9.77
C HIS A 168 2.46 -1.91 -8.74
N ALA A 169 2.97 -0.71 -9.00
CA ALA A 169 3.88 0.01 -8.13
C ALA A 169 3.20 1.21 -7.48
N LEU A 170 3.61 1.53 -6.25
CA LEU A 170 3.35 2.81 -5.60
C LEU A 170 4.72 3.46 -5.34
N GLU A 171 4.94 4.67 -5.82
CA GLU A 171 6.24 5.34 -5.66
C GLU A 171 6.12 6.87 -5.58
N GLU A 172 7.13 7.49 -5.03
CA GLU A 172 7.40 8.91 -5.19
C GLU A 172 8.41 9.08 -6.33
N ASN A 173 7.91 9.39 -7.52
CA ASN A 173 8.68 9.48 -8.75
C ASN A 173 9.17 10.90 -9.00
N GLY A 174 10.44 11.06 -9.35
CA GLY A 174 11.06 12.36 -9.55
C GLY A 174 10.39 13.28 -10.59
N SER A 175 9.62 12.71 -11.49
CA SER A 175 8.94 13.46 -12.57
C SER A 175 7.43 13.55 -12.37
N LEU A 176 6.82 12.57 -11.65
CA LEU A 176 5.37 12.42 -11.54
C LEU A 176 4.85 12.74 -10.12
N GLY A 177 5.74 12.77 -9.11
CA GLY A 177 5.34 12.80 -7.71
C GLY A 177 4.85 11.43 -7.24
N SER A 178 4.00 11.41 -6.21
CA SER A 178 3.39 10.19 -5.71
C SER A 178 2.42 9.61 -6.73
N VAL A 179 2.69 8.38 -7.20
CA VAL A 179 1.95 7.75 -8.29
C VAL A 179 1.74 6.26 -8.07
N ALA A 180 0.59 5.76 -8.55
CA ALA A 180 0.31 4.35 -8.72
C ALA A 180 0.31 4.03 -10.21
N HIS A 181 1.17 3.10 -10.64
CA HIS A 181 1.28 2.73 -12.05
C HIS A 181 1.83 1.31 -12.22
N GLU A 182 1.80 0.81 -13.44
CA GLU A 182 2.42 -0.47 -13.79
C GLU A 182 3.89 -0.27 -14.18
N VAL A 183 4.77 -1.13 -13.67
CA VAL A 183 6.21 -1.11 -13.91
C VAL A 183 6.67 -2.49 -14.36
N SER A 184 7.55 -2.54 -15.36
CA SER A 184 8.21 -3.78 -15.78
C SER A 184 9.20 -4.25 -14.71
N TYR A 185 9.15 -5.57 -14.39
CA TYR A 185 10.05 -6.18 -13.39
C TYR A 185 11.49 -6.27 -13.92
N PRO A 186 12.55 -6.00 -13.08
CA PRO A 186 12.46 -5.58 -11.68
C PRO A 186 12.12 -4.09 -11.48
N TYR A 187 12.59 -3.20 -12.33
CA TYR A 187 12.19 -1.80 -12.46
C TYR A 187 12.67 -1.30 -13.82
N ASP A 188 11.76 -1.21 -14.80
CA ASP A 188 12.09 -0.93 -16.21
C ASP A 188 13.22 -1.80 -16.75
N GLN A 189 13.29 -3.06 -16.30
CA GLN A 189 14.30 -4.07 -16.66
C GLN A 189 15.73 -3.73 -16.17
N ASP A 190 15.89 -2.84 -15.18
CA ASP A 190 17.17 -2.59 -14.50
C ASP A 190 17.41 -3.66 -13.40
N ASP A 191 18.27 -4.64 -13.67
CA ASP A 191 18.62 -5.74 -12.75
C ASP A 191 19.33 -5.30 -11.47
N SER A 192 19.68 -4.02 -11.33
CA SER A 192 20.19 -3.48 -10.08
C SER A 192 19.14 -3.29 -8.99
N PHE A 193 17.85 -3.34 -9.38
CA PHE A 193 16.74 -3.36 -8.41
C PHE A 193 16.51 -4.79 -7.93
N VAL A 194 16.52 -4.97 -6.62
CA VAL A 194 16.27 -6.27 -5.98
C VAL A 194 15.12 -6.17 -4.96
N PRO A 195 14.38 -7.27 -4.75
CA PRO A 195 13.30 -7.29 -3.76
C PRO A 195 13.82 -7.21 -2.32
N TYR A 196 13.14 -6.40 -1.48
CA TYR A 196 13.38 -6.32 -0.05
C TYR A 196 12.06 -6.34 0.73
N ARG A 197 12.11 -6.86 1.94
CA ARG A 197 11.01 -6.88 2.90
C ARG A 197 11.43 -6.19 4.19
N LEU A 198 10.53 -5.37 4.74
CA LEU A 198 10.69 -4.76 6.06
C LEU A 198 10.87 -5.86 7.13
N ASN A 199 11.84 -5.70 8.03
CA ASN A 199 12.06 -6.65 9.11
C ASN A 199 10.84 -6.75 10.02
N GLY A 200 10.42 -7.98 10.30
CA GLY A 200 9.25 -8.26 11.13
C GLY A 200 7.88 -8.15 10.40
N LEU A 201 7.88 -8.12 9.05
CA LEU A 201 6.68 -8.15 8.22
C LEU A 201 6.38 -9.57 7.73
#